data_b1d4d11018d9732c06616e4ee9ef40d4
#
_entry.id   b1d4d11018d9732c06616e4ee9ef40d4
#
_cell.length_a   1.000
_cell.length_b   1.000
_cell.length_c   1.000
_cell.angle_alpha   90.00
_cell.angle_beta   90.00
_cell.angle_gamma   90.00
#
_symmetry.space_group_name_H-M   'P 1'
#
loop_
_entity.id
_entity.type
_entity.pdbx_description
1 polymer ?
#
loop_
_entity_poly.entity_id
_entity_poly.type
_entity_poly.pdbx_seq_one_letter_code
_entity_poly.pdbx_strand_id
1 'polypeptide(L)'
;MHKSQLSLIFAALTLTALVLAGGSSSFDQDQERESGGAPSKLWQPGPSAGWNIQALSPAQRQRMLRSSAFINKDVPEAYLKASNDVGYTTKAIAEGGPLYSANCKRCHGETGLGNGALAQDLTPSPALLAYLVQQPIAVDQYLLWSISDGGKQFGTAMPAFKDVLTQNQIWQVIAYLRAGFPAIEDQDAPADGGGTPPVQSDEPTPEAKPGR
;
A
#
# COMPACT_ATOMS: atom_id res chain seq x y z
N MET A 1 31.26 18.64 55.87
CA MET A 1 31.56 17.87 57.07
C MET A 1 30.50 16.79 57.21
N HIS A 2 30.94 15.55 57.37
CA HIS A 2 30.40 14.22 57.62
C HIS A 2 30.08 13.43 56.35
N LYS A 3 30.86 12.60 55.91
CA LYS A 3 31.53 11.30 56.16
C LYS A 3 30.72 10.34 57.03
N SER A 4 30.30 9.22 56.38
CA SER A 4 30.31 7.84 56.94
C SER A 4 29.64 6.95 55.87
N GLN A 5 30.32 6.09 55.21
CA GLN A 5 31.09 4.87 55.53
C GLN A 5 30.22 3.66 55.91
N LEU A 6 30.47 2.61 55.14
CA LEU A 6 30.40 1.16 55.45
C LEU A 6 28.98 0.53 55.42
N SER A 7 28.75 -0.65 54.91
CA SER A 7 29.57 -1.87 54.96
C SER A 7 29.08 -2.91 53.97
N LEU A 8 30.01 -3.63 53.43
CA LEU A 8 29.98 -4.92 52.78
C LEU A 8 29.21 -5.99 53.55
N ILE A 9 28.40 -6.80 52.88
CA ILE A 9 28.21 -8.21 53.29
C ILE A 9 28.27 -9.06 52.02
N PHE A 10 29.37 -9.80 51.92
CA PHE A 10 29.54 -10.98 51.11
C PHE A 10 28.73 -12.12 51.72
N ALA A 11 27.91 -12.78 50.96
CA ALA A 11 27.47 -14.12 51.26
C ALA A 11 27.61 -14.96 49.99
N ALA A 12 28.70 -15.67 49.97
CA ALA A 12 28.90 -16.80 49.07
C ALA A 12 28.01 -17.97 49.51
N LEU A 13 27.24 -18.49 48.59
CA LEU A 13 26.63 -19.81 48.77
C LEU A 13 26.88 -20.60 47.48
N THR A 14 27.91 -21.43 47.60
CA THR A 14 28.13 -22.63 46.79
C THR A 14 27.00 -23.62 47.08
N LEU A 15 26.37 -24.21 46.08
CA LEU A 15 26.01 -25.64 46.09
C LEU A 15 25.42 -26.09 44.76
N THR A 16 26.10 -27.01 44.27
CA THR A 16 25.83 -28.39 43.80
C THR A 16 25.16 -28.54 42.48
N ALA A 17 26.01 -29.00 41.59
CA ALA A 17 25.64 -29.69 40.38
C ALA A 17 24.75 -30.90 40.71
N LEU A 18 23.59 -30.99 40.10
CA LEU A 18 22.87 -32.23 39.95
C LEU A 18 22.74 -32.52 38.45
N VAL A 19 23.65 -33.35 37.98
CA VAL A 19 23.53 -34.03 36.68
C VAL A 19 22.41 -35.04 36.79
N LEU A 20 21.30 -34.81 36.12
CA LEU A 20 20.38 -35.85 35.77
C LEU A 20 20.39 -35.99 34.24
N ALA A 21 21.06 -37.01 33.81
CA ALA A 21 20.94 -37.57 32.49
C ALA A 21 19.51 -38.08 32.30
N GLY A 22 18.94 -37.85 31.17
CA GLY A 22 17.72 -38.54 30.75
C GLY A 22 16.84 -37.74 29.82
N GLY A 23 16.84 -38.13 28.56
CA GLY A 23 15.77 -37.78 27.65
C GLY A 23 16.18 -36.93 26.43
N SER A 24 16.95 -37.56 25.56
CA SER A 24 16.92 -37.17 24.14
C SER A 24 15.52 -37.44 23.60
N SER A 25 14.64 -36.50 23.66
CA SER A 25 13.50 -36.47 22.77
C SER A 25 13.98 -35.81 21.49
N SER A 26 14.38 -36.67 20.56
CA SER A 26 14.38 -36.34 19.15
C SER A 26 12.98 -35.88 18.80
N PHE A 27 12.78 -34.57 18.82
CA PHE A 27 11.65 -33.98 18.12
C PHE A 27 11.90 -34.21 16.64
N ASP A 28 11.08 -35.09 16.14
CA ASP A 28 10.90 -35.53 14.77
C ASP A 28 10.98 -34.33 13.80
N GLN A 29 11.98 -34.33 12.95
CA GLN A 29 12.11 -33.45 11.79
C GLN A 29 11.31 -34.00 10.60
N ASP A 30 10.21 -34.69 10.83
CA ASP A 30 9.39 -35.30 9.77
C ASP A 30 8.00 -34.67 9.59
N GLN A 31 7.91 -33.32 9.73
CA GLN A 31 6.70 -32.59 9.29
C GLN A 31 7.00 -31.57 8.17
N GLU A 32 7.96 -31.83 7.32
CA GLU A 32 8.09 -31.17 6.03
C GLU A 32 7.54 -32.07 4.91
N ARG A 33 6.27 -32.41 4.98
CA ARG A 33 5.57 -32.93 3.80
C ARG A 33 4.11 -32.53 3.79
N GLU A 34 3.76 -31.85 2.70
CA GLU A 34 2.40 -31.62 2.20
C GLU A 34 1.60 -30.46 2.80
N SER A 35 2.04 -29.25 2.49
CA SER A 35 1.08 -28.21 2.13
C SER A 35 1.55 -27.59 0.81
N GLY A 36 0.69 -27.70 -0.19
CA GLY A 36 0.92 -27.29 -1.56
C GLY A 36 1.47 -25.89 -1.68
N GLY A 37 2.60 -25.78 -2.36
CA GLY A 37 3.44 -24.63 -2.54
C GLY A 37 2.77 -23.32 -2.82
N ALA A 38 2.74 -22.48 -1.82
CA ALA A 38 2.81 -21.05 -2.02
C ALA A 38 4.29 -20.66 -2.20
N PRO A 39 4.63 -19.72 -3.03
CA PRO A 39 6.01 -19.36 -3.31
C PRO A 39 6.63 -18.59 -2.15
N SER A 40 6.96 -19.29 -1.07
CA SER A 40 7.71 -18.73 0.06
C SER A 40 9.15 -18.35 -0.29
N LYS A 41 9.59 -18.67 -1.51
CA LYS A 41 10.93 -18.31 -2.01
C LYS A 41 11.09 -16.87 -2.48
N LEU A 42 10.01 -16.09 -2.56
CA LEU A 42 10.08 -14.68 -2.97
C LEU A 42 10.57 -13.73 -1.85
N TRP A 43 10.67 -14.21 -0.61
CA TRP A 43 11.00 -13.37 0.55
C TRP A 43 12.13 -13.90 1.44
N GLN A 44 12.80 -14.96 1.04
CA GLN A 44 14.01 -15.37 1.75
C GLN A 44 15.21 -14.66 1.11
N PRO A 45 15.79 -13.65 1.76
CA PRO A 45 17.11 -13.19 1.38
C PRO A 45 18.06 -14.36 1.67
N GLY A 46 18.63 -14.93 0.62
CA GLY A 46 19.71 -15.91 0.76
C GLY A 46 20.81 -15.31 1.65
N PRO A 47 21.52 -16.10 2.45
CA PRO A 47 22.46 -15.64 3.48
C PRO A 47 23.66 -14.82 3.00
N SER A 48 23.71 -14.40 1.74
CA SER A 48 24.81 -13.60 1.21
C SER A 48 24.46 -12.75 -0.04
N ALA A 49 23.19 -12.68 -0.43
CA ALA A 49 22.79 -11.76 -1.49
C ALA A 49 22.56 -10.37 -0.88
N GLY A 50 23.62 -9.58 -0.77
CA GLY A 50 23.47 -8.14 -0.57
C GLY A 50 22.44 -7.63 -1.61
N TRP A 51 21.54 -6.75 -1.21
CA TRP A 51 20.53 -6.15 -2.08
C TRP A 51 21.22 -5.55 -3.31
N ASN A 52 21.19 -6.27 -4.42
CA ASN A 52 21.76 -5.75 -5.66
C ASN A 52 20.71 -4.83 -6.32
N ILE A 53 20.81 -3.55 -6.01
CA ILE A 53 19.93 -2.52 -6.59
C ILE A 53 19.99 -2.53 -8.13
N GLN A 54 21.12 -2.93 -8.71
CA GLN A 54 21.29 -3.01 -10.16
C GLN A 54 20.47 -4.16 -10.77
N ALA A 55 20.16 -5.20 -10.00
CA ALA A 55 19.32 -6.32 -10.45
C ALA A 55 17.82 -5.96 -10.45
N LEU A 56 17.43 -4.85 -9.82
CA LEU A 56 16.05 -4.40 -9.81
C LEU A 56 15.65 -3.82 -11.17
N SER A 57 14.39 -4.05 -11.56
CA SER A 57 13.82 -3.34 -12.71
C SER A 57 13.85 -1.82 -12.49
N PRO A 58 13.84 -1.01 -13.55
CA PRO A 58 13.78 0.44 -13.40
C PRO A 58 12.64 0.91 -12.47
N ALA A 59 11.44 0.32 -12.63
CA ALA A 59 10.29 0.66 -11.80
C ALA A 59 10.50 0.30 -10.31
N GLN A 60 11.08 -0.85 -10.01
CA GLN A 60 11.40 -1.25 -8.64
C GLN A 60 12.45 -0.33 -8.02
N ARG A 61 13.50 0.01 -8.76
CA ARG A 61 14.56 0.91 -8.32
C ARG A 61 14.00 2.30 -7.98
N GLN A 62 13.16 2.87 -8.84
CA GLN A 62 12.55 4.17 -8.61
C GLN A 62 11.65 4.19 -7.37
N ARG A 63 10.85 3.14 -7.19
CA ARG A 63 10.02 3.00 -5.98
C ARG A 63 10.86 2.92 -4.72
N MET A 64 11.95 2.16 -4.75
CA MET A 64 12.88 2.00 -3.63
C MET A 64 13.56 3.34 -3.28
N LEU A 65 14.05 4.07 -4.27
CA LEU A 65 14.67 5.39 -4.06
C LEU A 65 13.67 6.39 -3.45
N ARG A 66 12.44 6.44 -3.97
CA ARG A 66 11.39 7.30 -3.42
C ARG A 66 11.05 6.94 -1.99
N SER A 67 10.83 5.66 -1.71
CA SER A 67 10.53 5.19 -0.36
C SER A 67 11.67 5.47 0.62
N SER A 68 12.92 5.26 0.19
CA SER A 68 14.10 5.56 1.01
C SER A 68 14.21 7.05 1.32
N ALA A 69 13.99 7.91 0.34
CA ALA A 69 14.01 9.36 0.57
C ALA A 69 12.97 9.77 1.63
N PHE A 70 11.76 9.22 1.57
CA PHE A 70 10.73 9.52 2.56
C PHE A 70 11.06 8.97 3.95
N ILE A 71 11.52 7.72 4.04
CA ILE A 71 11.90 7.07 5.32
C ILE A 71 13.06 7.80 5.99
N ASN A 72 14.06 8.23 5.20
CA ASN A 72 15.22 8.97 5.69
C ASN A 72 14.92 10.45 5.96
N LYS A 73 13.68 10.89 5.71
CA LYS A 73 13.25 12.29 5.84
C LYS A 73 13.99 13.24 4.90
N ASP A 74 14.49 12.73 3.76
CA ASP A 74 15.12 13.53 2.71
C ASP A 74 14.08 14.21 1.80
N VAL A 75 13.00 14.71 2.44
CA VAL A 75 11.88 15.40 1.80
C VAL A 75 11.55 16.66 2.59
N PRO A 76 10.95 17.69 1.96
CA PRO A 76 10.61 18.90 2.68
C PRO A 76 9.78 18.64 3.92
N GLU A 77 10.19 19.24 5.04
CA GLU A 77 9.57 19.05 6.35
C GLU A 77 8.08 19.38 6.36
N ALA A 78 7.65 20.30 5.51
CA ALA A 78 6.26 20.68 5.33
C ALA A 78 5.36 19.47 4.98
N TYR A 79 5.86 18.54 4.17
CA TYR A 79 5.11 17.32 3.86
C TYR A 79 5.09 16.33 5.04
N LEU A 80 6.21 16.19 5.76
CA LEU A 80 6.31 15.27 6.90
C LEU A 80 5.36 15.67 8.05
N LYS A 81 5.11 16.97 8.19
CA LYS A 81 4.23 17.56 9.21
C LYS A 81 2.82 17.85 8.71
N ALA A 82 2.53 17.60 7.43
CA ALA A 82 1.23 17.91 6.86
C ALA A 82 0.12 17.07 7.51
N SER A 83 -0.98 17.73 7.78
CA SER A 83 -2.22 17.16 8.31
C SER A 83 -3.27 17.14 7.20
N ASN A 84 -4.06 16.08 7.14
CA ASN A 84 -5.17 15.98 6.20
C ASN A 84 -6.41 16.62 6.83
N ASP A 85 -6.59 17.91 6.64
CA ASP A 85 -7.72 18.65 7.19
C ASP A 85 -9.04 18.42 6.41
N VAL A 86 -8.97 17.82 5.21
CA VAL A 86 -10.13 17.47 4.38
C VAL A 86 -10.79 16.19 4.87
N GLY A 87 -10.00 15.26 5.39
CA GLY A 87 -10.43 13.95 5.86
C GLY A 87 -10.91 13.01 4.75
N TYR A 88 -11.44 11.87 5.17
CA TYR A 88 -11.95 10.81 4.28
C TYR A 88 -13.48 10.82 4.22
N THR A 89 -14.05 11.99 4.06
CA THR A 89 -15.51 12.19 3.99
C THR A 89 -16.06 11.77 2.63
N THR A 90 -17.35 11.41 2.56
CA THR A 90 -18.03 11.13 1.29
C THR A 90 -17.87 12.29 0.30
N LYS A 91 -17.96 13.52 0.80
CA LYS A 91 -17.75 14.74 -0.01
C LYS A 91 -16.34 14.78 -0.58
N ALA A 92 -15.31 14.56 0.24
CA ALA A 92 -13.92 14.58 -0.21
C ALA A 92 -13.64 13.50 -1.27
N ILE A 93 -14.23 12.32 -1.09
CA ILE A 93 -14.11 11.20 -2.04
C ILE A 93 -14.79 11.57 -3.37
N ALA A 94 -16.01 12.12 -3.33
CA ALA A 94 -16.75 12.54 -4.53
C ALA A 94 -16.03 13.66 -5.29
N GLU A 95 -15.46 14.63 -4.58
CA GLU A 95 -14.67 15.73 -5.19
C GLU A 95 -13.32 15.24 -5.74
N GLY A 96 -12.72 14.20 -5.14
CA GLY A 96 -11.46 13.62 -5.56
C GLY A 96 -11.54 12.84 -6.87
N GLY A 97 -12.67 12.21 -7.16
CA GLY A 97 -12.90 11.42 -8.38
C GLY A 97 -12.66 12.21 -9.67
N PRO A 98 -13.36 13.33 -9.90
CA PRO A 98 -13.13 14.20 -11.06
C PRO A 98 -11.68 14.70 -11.16
N LEU A 99 -11.05 15.07 -10.04
CA LEU A 99 -9.65 15.49 -10.01
C LEU A 99 -8.70 14.37 -10.43
N TYR A 100 -8.93 13.14 -9.96
CA TYR A 100 -8.20 11.96 -10.40
C TYR A 100 -8.40 11.68 -11.89
N SER A 101 -9.63 11.72 -12.35
CA SER A 101 -9.96 11.50 -13.75
C SER A 101 -9.24 12.48 -14.68
N ALA A 102 -9.25 13.75 -14.34
CA ALA A 102 -8.63 14.80 -15.14
C ALA A 102 -7.10 14.73 -15.18
N ASN A 103 -6.46 14.34 -14.06
CA ASN A 103 -5.03 14.51 -13.88
C ASN A 103 -4.23 13.20 -13.84
N CYS A 104 -4.83 12.08 -13.42
CA CYS A 104 -4.11 10.86 -13.07
C CYS A 104 -4.48 9.66 -13.95
N LYS A 105 -5.77 9.52 -14.29
CA LYS A 105 -6.35 8.38 -15.02
C LYS A 105 -5.60 8.05 -16.31
N ARG A 106 -5.16 9.04 -17.07
CA ARG A 106 -4.48 8.86 -18.36
C ARG A 106 -3.21 8.01 -18.27
N CYS A 107 -2.55 7.98 -17.12
CA CYS A 107 -1.36 7.15 -16.86
C CYS A 107 -1.68 6.00 -15.91
N HIS A 108 -2.39 6.26 -14.81
CA HIS A 108 -2.62 5.25 -13.77
C HIS A 108 -3.82 4.34 -14.02
N GLY A 109 -4.63 4.62 -15.04
CA GLY A 109 -5.86 3.87 -15.33
C GLY A 109 -7.03 4.29 -14.45
N GLU A 110 -8.23 3.84 -14.78
CA GLU A 110 -9.46 4.21 -14.10
C GLU A 110 -9.49 3.73 -12.65
N THR A 111 -9.01 2.52 -12.42
CA THR A 111 -8.97 1.87 -11.11
C THR A 111 -7.57 1.79 -10.52
N GLY A 112 -6.63 2.61 -10.99
CA GLY A 112 -5.28 2.68 -10.45
C GLY A 112 -4.38 1.47 -10.75
N LEU A 113 -4.68 0.72 -11.82
CA LEU A 113 -3.92 -0.48 -12.21
C LEU A 113 -2.71 -0.18 -13.11
N GLY A 114 -2.37 1.10 -13.31
CA GLY A 114 -1.23 1.49 -14.12
C GLY A 114 -1.40 1.21 -15.61
N ASN A 115 -2.62 1.03 -16.08
CA ASN A 115 -3.01 0.67 -17.44
C ASN A 115 -3.72 1.80 -18.20
N GLY A 116 -3.46 3.05 -17.83
CA GLY A 116 -3.98 4.21 -18.54
C GLY A 116 -3.47 4.29 -19.98
N ALA A 117 -4.14 5.09 -20.81
CA ALA A 117 -3.84 5.20 -22.24
C ALA A 117 -2.38 5.57 -22.56
N LEU A 118 -1.71 6.31 -21.66
CA LEU A 118 -0.31 6.68 -21.82
C LEU A 118 0.67 5.71 -21.12
N ALA A 119 0.20 4.67 -20.43
CA ALA A 119 1.04 3.82 -19.62
C ALA A 119 2.08 3.03 -20.43
N GLN A 120 1.72 2.64 -21.65
CA GLN A 120 2.58 1.80 -22.52
C GLN A 120 3.82 2.55 -23.02
N ASP A 121 3.74 3.87 -23.13
CA ASP A 121 4.83 4.71 -23.63
C ASP A 121 5.78 5.16 -22.51
N LEU A 122 5.52 4.75 -21.26
CA LEU A 122 6.26 5.20 -20.10
C LEU A 122 7.24 4.14 -19.58
N THR A 123 8.48 4.57 -19.39
CA THR A 123 9.50 3.77 -18.70
C THR A 123 10.14 4.61 -17.58
N PRO A 124 10.04 4.16 -16.32
CA PRO A 124 9.27 3.00 -15.86
C PRO A 124 7.74 3.20 -16.00
N SER A 125 7.02 2.07 -16.07
CA SER A 125 5.56 2.08 -16.09
C SER A 125 4.97 2.77 -14.85
N PRO A 126 3.76 3.34 -14.94
CA PRO A 126 3.08 3.95 -13.81
C PRO A 126 2.90 2.98 -12.63
N ALA A 127 2.90 3.51 -11.42
CA ALA A 127 2.66 2.70 -10.24
C ALA A 127 1.24 2.13 -10.24
N LEU A 128 1.10 0.90 -9.73
CA LEU A 128 -0.17 0.25 -9.44
C LEU A 128 -0.75 0.88 -8.17
N LEU A 129 -1.51 1.97 -8.32
CA LEU A 129 -2.01 2.75 -7.17
C LEU A 129 -2.96 1.93 -6.30
N ALA A 130 -3.82 1.10 -6.90
CA ALA A 130 -4.72 0.22 -6.17
C ALA A 130 -3.99 -0.72 -5.19
N TYR A 131 -2.76 -1.12 -5.53
CA TYR A 131 -1.89 -1.89 -4.66
C TYR A 131 -1.07 -1.00 -3.72
N LEU A 132 -0.51 0.10 -4.26
CA LEU A 132 0.37 0.99 -3.50
C LEU A 132 -0.30 1.57 -2.26
N VAL A 133 -1.55 2.03 -2.38
CA VAL A 133 -2.26 2.68 -1.26
C VAL A 133 -2.52 1.76 -0.07
N GLN A 134 -2.35 0.46 -0.25
CA GLN A 134 -2.48 -0.56 0.80
C GLN A 134 -1.13 -0.88 1.47
N GLN A 135 -0.02 -0.36 0.97
CA GLN A 135 1.31 -0.64 1.53
C GLN A 135 1.59 0.23 2.76
N PRO A 136 2.34 -0.28 3.74
CA PRO A 136 2.69 0.47 4.95
C PRO A 136 3.40 1.80 4.69
N ILE A 137 4.15 1.90 3.59
CA ILE A 137 4.85 3.14 3.20
C ILE A 137 3.88 4.23 2.74
N ALA A 138 2.71 3.85 2.23
CA ALA A 138 1.76 4.78 1.65
C ALA A 138 0.96 5.56 2.71
N VAL A 139 1.63 6.09 3.72
CA VAL A 139 1.01 7.05 4.65
C VAL A 139 0.60 8.32 3.88
N ASP A 140 -0.32 9.07 4.41
CA ASP A 140 -0.88 10.25 3.75
C ASP A 140 0.19 11.28 3.35
N GLN A 141 1.15 11.53 4.21
CA GLN A 141 2.27 12.42 3.94
C GLN A 141 3.13 11.96 2.76
N TYR A 142 3.33 10.64 2.63
CA TYR A 142 4.04 10.07 1.49
C TYR A 142 3.26 10.27 0.19
N LEU A 143 1.94 10.07 0.22
CA LEU A 143 1.08 10.27 -0.94
C LEU A 143 1.01 11.75 -1.31
N LEU A 144 0.82 12.64 -0.32
CA LEU A 144 0.84 14.09 -0.53
C LEU A 144 2.12 14.53 -1.21
N TRP A 145 3.28 14.18 -0.64
CA TRP A 145 4.57 14.52 -1.24
C TRP A 145 4.73 13.96 -2.64
N SER A 146 4.39 12.67 -2.83
CA SER A 146 4.55 11.99 -4.11
C SER A 146 3.72 12.63 -5.22
N ILE A 147 2.52 13.09 -4.93
CA ILE A 147 1.65 13.79 -5.88
C ILE A 147 2.14 15.23 -6.08
N SER A 148 2.43 15.94 -5.00
CA SER A 148 2.84 17.34 -5.05
C SER A 148 4.12 17.54 -5.87
N ASP A 149 5.18 16.78 -5.60
CA ASP A 149 6.49 16.96 -6.21
C ASP A 149 6.73 16.08 -7.44
N GLY A 150 5.83 15.13 -7.69
CA GLY A 150 5.96 14.23 -8.83
C GLY A 150 7.12 13.26 -8.72
N GLY A 151 7.60 12.77 -9.86
CA GLY A 151 8.59 11.70 -9.91
C GLY A 151 9.85 11.99 -10.69
N LYS A 152 10.00 13.18 -11.29
CA LYS A 152 11.14 13.50 -12.15
C LYS A 152 12.50 13.31 -11.45
N GLN A 153 12.59 13.69 -10.18
CA GLN A 153 13.80 13.51 -9.35
C GLN A 153 14.21 12.03 -9.18
N PHE A 154 13.27 11.11 -9.40
CA PHE A 154 13.49 9.65 -9.35
C PHE A 154 13.55 9.04 -10.76
N GLY A 155 13.62 9.86 -11.82
CA GLY A 155 13.69 9.39 -13.20
C GLY A 155 12.37 8.82 -13.74
N THR A 156 11.21 9.27 -13.23
CA THR A 156 9.90 8.88 -13.75
C THR A 156 9.24 10.05 -14.50
N ALA A 157 8.27 9.74 -15.36
CA ALA A 157 7.52 10.75 -16.11
C ALA A 157 6.40 11.42 -15.32
N MET A 158 6.17 11.04 -14.06
CA MET A 158 5.11 11.63 -13.25
C MET A 158 5.38 13.13 -13.00
N PRO A 159 4.49 14.03 -13.43
CA PRO A 159 4.66 15.46 -13.20
C PRO A 159 4.42 15.83 -11.73
N ALA A 160 4.90 17.02 -11.33
CA ALA A 160 4.52 17.65 -10.07
C ALA A 160 3.13 18.28 -10.21
N PHE A 161 2.29 18.15 -9.19
CA PHE A 161 0.94 18.70 -9.20
C PHE A 161 0.73 19.87 -8.25
N LYS A 162 1.71 20.26 -7.44
CA LYS A 162 1.61 21.37 -6.48
C LYS A 162 1.31 22.72 -7.12
N ASP A 163 1.65 22.88 -8.40
CA ASP A 163 1.40 24.11 -9.15
C ASP A 163 0.08 24.03 -9.97
N VAL A 164 -0.58 22.89 -9.97
CA VAL A 164 -1.81 22.60 -10.71
C VAL A 164 -2.99 22.38 -9.78
N LEU A 165 -2.75 21.71 -8.66
CA LEU A 165 -3.75 21.38 -7.65
C LEU A 165 -3.38 22.05 -6.32
N THR A 166 -4.37 22.58 -5.64
CA THR A 166 -4.21 23.01 -4.24
C THR A 166 -3.94 21.79 -3.35
N GLN A 167 -3.34 21.99 -2.19
CA GLN A 167 -3.10 20.91 -1.23
C GLN A 167 -4.41 20.21 -0.83
N ASN A 168 -5.52 20.95 -0.66
CA ASN A 168 -6.82 20.36 -0.37
C ASN A 168 -7.32 19.46 -1.50
N GLN A 169 -7.12 19.86 -2.76
CA GLN A 169 -7.46 19.01 -3.91
C GLN A 169 -6.59 17.76 -3.97
N ILE A 170 -5.32 17.85 -3.59
CA ILE A 170 -4.47 16.65 -3.48
C ILE A 170 -4.99 15.73 -2.36
N TRP A 171 -5.44 16.27 -1.21
CA TRP A 171 -6.07 15.49 -0.15
C TRP A 171 -7.37 14.81 -0.61
N GLN A 172 -8.17 15.49 -1.42
CA GLN A 172 -9.38 14.90 -2.03
C GLN A 172 -9.02 13.75 -2.98
N VAL A 173 -7.99 13.90 -3.80
CA VAL A 173 -7.46 12.79 -4.62
C VAL A 173 -7.02 11.63 -3.75
N ILE A 174 -6.28 11.88 -2.67
CA ILE A 174 -5.86 10.83 -1.74
C ILE A 174 -7.07 10.13 -1.10
N ALA A 175 -8.11 10.88 -0.73
CA ALA A 175 -9.35 10.30 -0.20
C ALA A 175 -10.02 9.37 -1.22
N TYR A 176 -10.08 9.77 -2.49
CA TYR A 176 -10.60 8.94 -3.57
C TYR A 176 -9.79 7.65 -3.78
N LEU A 177 -8.46 7.75 -3.77
CA LEU A 177 -7.57 6.57 -3.87
C LEU A 177 -7.79 5.59 -2.69
N ARG A 178 -7.91 6.11 -1.49
CA ARG A 178 -8.16 5.32 -0.26
C ARG A 178 -9.53 4.64 -0.26
N ALA A 179 -10.52 5.26 -0.90
CA ALA A 179 -11.86 4.68 -1.08
C ALA A 179 -11.90 3.57 -2.13
N GLY A 180 -10.79 3.28 -2.82
CA GLY A 180 -10.71 2.18 -3.79
C GLY A 180 -11.26 2.53 -5.17
N PHE A 181 -11.16 3.79 -5.58
CA PHE A 181 -11.58 4.28 -6.90
C PHE A 181 -13.08 4.04 -7.16
N PRO A 182 -13.98 4.54 -6.32
CA PRO A 182 -15.41 4.37 -6.56
C PRO A 182 -15.83 4.99 -7.90
N ALA A 183 -16.93 4.49 -8.46
CA ALA A 183 -17.48 5.06 -9.68
C ALA A 183 -17.75 6.56 -9.49
N ILE A 184 -17.38 7.34 -10.49
CA ILE A 184 -17.66 8.78 -10.51
C ILE A 184 -19.11 8.90 -10.99
N GLU A 185 -20.01 9.28 -10.09
CA GLU A 185 -21.37 9.64 -10.47
C GLU A 185 -21.30 10.92 -11.32
N ASP A 186 -21.92 10.90 -12.50
CA ASP A 186 -22.04 12.08 -13.33
C ASP A 186 -22.88 13.11 -12.56
N GLN A 187 -22.23 14.11 -11.97
CA GLN A 187 -22.90 15.17 -11.22
C GLN A 187 -23.81 16.03 -12.10
N ASP A 188 -23.73 15.86 -13.43
CA ASP A 188 -24.57 16.51 -14.44
C ASP A 188 -25.74 15.64 -14.89
N ALA A 189 -25.90 14.42 -14.36
CA ALA A 189 -27.09 13.63 -14.62
C ALA A 189 -28.27 14.36 -13.96
N PRO A 190 -29.32 14.75 -14.72
CA PRO A 190 -30.51 15.33 -14.11
C PRO A 190 -31.03 14.37 -13.08
N ALA A 191 -31.44 14.88 -11.92
CA ALA A 191 -32.06 14.09 -10.85
C ALA A 191 -33.44 13.60 -11.33
N ASP A 192 -33.44 12.72 -12.31
CA ASP A 192 -34.63 12.00 -12.75
C ASP A 192 -34.94 10.95 -11.70
N GLY A 193 -35.85 11.36 -10.80
CA GLY A 193 -36.55 10.43 -9.92
C GLY A 193 -37.36 9.44 -10.75
N GLY A 194 -36.74 8.34 -11.14
CA GLY A 194 -37.39 7.30 -11.93
C GLY A 194 -36.52 6.06 -12.02
N GLY A 195 -36.16 5.48 -10.87
CA GLY A 195 -35.61 4.13 -10.84
C GLY A 195 -36.67 3.16 -11.35
N THR A 196 -36.63 2.81 -12.64
CA THR A 196 -37.37 1.65 -13.15
C THR A 196 -36.77 0.42 -12.45
N PRO A 197 -37.56 -0.35 -11.70
CA PRO A 197 -37.04 -1.58 -11.11
C PRO A 197 -36.55 -2.51 -12.23
N PRO A 198 -35.53 -3.33 -11.99
CA PRO A 198 -35.04 -4.26 -12.99
C PRO A 198 -36.17 -5.14 -13.46
N VAL A 199 -36.41 -5.13 -14.78
CA VAL A 199 -37.35 -6.05 -15.46
C VAL A 199 -36.87 -7.46 -15.13
N GLN A 200 -37.64 -8.16 -14.31
CA GLN A 200 -37.48 -9.60 -14.14
C GLN A 200 -37.75 -10.22 -15.50
N SER A 201 -36.72 -10.77 -16.12
CA SER A 201 -36.86 -11.62 -17.29
C SER A 201 -37.67 -12.84 -16.87
N ASP A 202 -38.90 -12.96 -17.35
CA ASP A 202 -39.72 -14.16 -17.24
C ASP A 202 -38.94 -15.32 -17.87
N GLU A 203 -38.38 -16.15 -17.05
CA GLU A 203 -37.79 -17.43 -17.46
C GLU A 203 -38.93 -18.36 -17.88
N PRO A 204 -38.94 -18.88 -19.11
CA PRO A 204 -39.99 -19.78 -19.55
C PRO A 204 -39.95 -21.07 -18.77
N THR A 205 -41.03 -21.35 -18.05
CA THR A 205 -41.29 -22.62 -17.35
C THR A 205 -41.17 -23.81 -18.32
N PRO A 206 -40.37 -24.84 -18.04
CA PRO A 206 -40.29 -26.00 -18.92
C PRO A 206 -41.63 -26.79 -18.88
N GLU A 207 -42.22 -26.91 -20.07
CA GLU A 207 -43.43 -27.65 -20.35
C GLU A 207 -43.28 -29.13 -20.02
N ALA A 208 -44.13 -29.65 -19.12
CA ALA A 208 -44.16 -31.04 -18.77
C ALA A 208 -44.63 -31.91 -19.94
N LYS A 209 -43.79 -32.86 -20.40
CA LYS A 209 -44.16 -33.86 -21.38
C LYS A 209 -45.18 -34.83 -20.80
N PRO A 210 -46.26 -35.14 -21.50
CA PRO A 210 -47.20 -36.19 -21.10
C PRO A 210 -46.56 -37.56 -21.32
N GLY A 211 -46.72 -38.44 -20.33
CA GLY A 211 -46.23 -39.80 -20.37
C GLY A 211 -46.99 -40.69 -21.35
N ARG A 212 -46.24 -41.63 -21.89
CA ARG A 212 -46.73 -42.93 -22.41
C ARG A 212 -45.94 -44.06 -21.78
#